data_3044933424890e26ff239c8550f34c57
#
_entry.id   3044933424890e26ff239c8550f34c57
#
_cell.length_a   1.000
_cell.length_b   1.000
_cell.length_c   1.000
_cell.angle_alpha   90.00
_cell.angle_beta   90.00
_cell.angle_gamma   90.00
#
_symmetry.space_group_name_H-M   'P 1'
#
loop_
_entity.id
_entity.type
_entity.pdbx_description
1 polymer ?
#
loop_
_entity_poly.entity_id
_entity_poly.type
_entity_poly.pdbx_seq_one_letter_code
_entity_poly.pdbx_strand_id
1 'polypeptide(L)'
;MTHPKVSIIIVNFNQKQLTLNCLKSLGKVTYSNYEIIVVDNDSQDGSVEAISKMYPKVRQVLNKSNSGYVGGNNAGIKQALGKYLLILNNDTIVTPDFIEPLVIDLEKDTSLGIVQSKIFIMDNPKQLDNVVSYLTNIGFLFHIGYLDIDKPEYKKFRETFAAKGACMMVKKSVFELGAFDEKYWCYFEESDLCWRAWVMGYHVAFEPKSIIYHKMGATSTTMKSAFIHYHSFKNRIRTIIKNASIMTLFWMLPAHVIVCIALSAYFFLSGQTEGAVAILKAIWWNLLNVNDTLERRSLIQKKRKLDDSEIFRLVLKNPSQSFYLHHLSLVRANLKKG
;
A
#
# COMPACT_ATOMS: atom_id res chain seq x y z
N MET A 1 -11.67 -7.00 28.33
CA MET A 1 -10.49 -6.43 27.61
C MET A 1 -10.79 -4.99 27.27
N THR A 2 -9.87 -4.06 27.50
CA THR A 2 -10.02 -2.68 27.04
C THR A 2 -9.97 -2.68 25.51
N HIS A 3 -10.99 -2.12 24.86
CA HIS A 3 -11.01 -1.96 23.41
C HIS A 3 -10.26 -0.66 23.06
N PRO A 4 -9.00 -0.72 22.60
CA PRO A 4 -8.24 0.47 22.26
C PRO A 4 -8.91 1.21 21.11
N LYS A 5 -8.82 2.55 21.10
CA LYS A 5 -9.45 3.35 20.03
C LYS A 5 -8.76 3.11 18.69
N VAL A 6 -9.56 2.87 17.64
CA VAL A 6 -9.14 2.73 16.25
C VAL A 6 -9.62 3.95 15.46
N SER A 7 -8.73 4.62 14.72
CA SER A 7 -9.10 5.64 13.75
C SER A 7 -9.10 5.04 12.34
N ILE A 8 -10.26 4.96 11.71
CA ILE A 8 -10.43 4.48 10.34
C ILE A 8 -10.29 5.69 9.42
N ILE A 9 -9.29 5.66 8.53
CA ILE A 9 -8.96 6.75 7.61
C ILE A 9 -9.31 6.30 6.19
N ILE A 10 -10.15 7.08 5.52
CA ILE A 10 -10.67 6.81 4.19
C ILE A 10 -10.42 8.05 3.33
N VAL A 11 -9.77 7.88 2.17
CA VAL A 11 -9.58 8.97 1.20
C VAL A 11 -10.63 8.86 0.11
N ASN A 12 -11.32 9.97 -0.18
CA ASN A 12 -12.29 10.08 -1.25
C ASN A 12 -11.85 11.11 -2.31
N PHE A 13 -12.04 10.77 -3.58
CA PHE A 13 -11.96 11.71 -4.70
C PHE A 13 -12.91 11.30 -5.80
N ASN A 14 -14.03 12.04 -5.96
CA ASN A 14 -15.05 11.82 -7.00
C ASN A 14 -15.57 10.36 -7.05
N GLN A 15 -15.76 9.73 -5.87
CA GLN A 15 -16.20 8.33 -5.76
C GLN A 15 -17.34 8.20 -4.73
N LYS A 16 -18.35 9.09 -4.82
CA LYS A 16 -19.48 9.19 -3.91
C LYS A 16 -20.10 7.84 -3.57
N GLN A 17 -20.52 7.07 -4.57
CA GLN A 17 -21.27 5.84 -4.33
C GLN A 17 -20.40 4.77 -3.65
N LEU A 18 -19.14 4.64 -4.03
CA LEU A 18 -18.21 3.68 -3.39
C LEU A 18 -17.98 4.07 -1.92
N THR A 19 -17.72 5.34 -1.65
CA THR A 19 -17.52 5.83 -0.28
C THR A 19 -18.78 5.63 0.59
N LEU A 20 -19.97 5.90 0.07
CA LEU A 20 -21.22 5.65 0.80
C LEU A 20 -21.44 4.16 1.08
N ASN A 21 -21.10 3.28 0.14
CA ASN A 21 -21.20 1.83 0.33
C ASN A 21 -20.19 1.33 1.39
N CYS A 22 -18.95 1.85 1.36
CA CYS A 22 -17.95 1.58 2.38
C CYS A 22 -18.46 2.00 3.78
N LEU A 23 -18.93 3.23 3.92
CA LEU A 23 -19.50 3.75 5.17
C LEU A 23 -20.72 2.94 5.66
N LYS A 24 -21.57 2.49 4.74
CA LYS A 24 -22.71 1.61 5.06
C LYS A 24 -22.25 0.27 5.65
N SER A 25 -21.13 -0.30 5.13
CA SER A 25 -20.56 -1.54 5.67
C SER A 25 -19.95 -1.32 7.05
N LEU A 26 -19.24 -0.19 7.25
CA LEU A 26 -18.66 0.20 8.53
C LEU A 26 -19.72 0.43 9.63
N GLY A 27 -20.92 0.85 9.26
CA GLY A 27 -22.06 0.97 10.21
C GLY A 27 -22.53 -0.36 10.80
N LYS A 28 -22.03 -1.51 10.32
CA LYS A 28 -22.35 -2.86 10.81
C LYS A 28 -21.21 -3.47 11.66
N VAL A 29 -20.11 -2.76 11.83
CA VAL A 29 -18.94 -3.26 12.55
C VAL A 29 -19.25 -3.45 14.04
N THR A 30 -18.82 -4.59 14.58
CA THR A 30 -19.06 -5.01 15.98
C THR A 30 -18.09 -4.37 16.98
N TYR A 31 -16.89 -4.00 16.53
CA TYR A 31 -15.91 -3.29 17.34
C TYR A 31 -16.45 -1.93 17.75
N SER A 32 -16.50 -1.64 19.07
CA SER A 32 -17.26 -0.51 19.60
C SER A 32 -16.47 0.81 19.68
N ASN A 33 -15.13 0.76 19.83
CA ASN A 33 -14.31 1.95 20.10
C ASN A 33 -13.53 2.40 18.86
N TYR A 34 -14.22 2.96 17.88
CA TYR A 34 -13.60 3.52 16.67
C TYR A 34 -14.15 4.91 16.33
N GLU A 35 -13.41 5.61 15.50
CA GLU A 35 -13.84 6.82 14.79
C GLU A 35 -13.59 6.65 13.30
N ILE A 36 -14.37 7.32 12.47
CA ILE A 36 -14.20 7.35 11.01
C ILE A 36 -13.80 8.76 10.60
N ILE A 37 -12.73 8.86 9.82
CA ILE A 37 -12.22 10.10 9.24
C ILE A 37 -12.23 9.91 7.72
N VAL A 38 -13.11 10.61 7.03
CA VAL A 38 -13.12 10.68 5.57
C VAL A 38 -12.38 11.94 5.15
N VAL A 39 -11.31 11.76 4.38
CA VAL A 39 -10.58 12.85 3.77
C VAL A 39 -11.04 13.02 2.34
N ASP A 40 -11.68 14.13 2.05
CA ASP A 40 -12.11 14.47 0.70
C ASP A 40 -11.04 15.31 -0.01
N ASN A 41 -10.60 14.81 -1.16
CA ASN A 41 -9.56 15.42 -1.98
C ASN A 41 -10.13 16.40 -3.04
N ASP A 42 -11.05 17.29 -2.63
CA ASP A 42 -11.69 18.27 -3.51
C ASP A 42 -12.64 17.63 -4.54
N SER A 43 -13.53 16.75 -4.06
CA SER A 43 -14.54 16.10 -4.92
C SER A 43 -15.62 17.06 -5.39
N GLN A 44 -16.07 16.87 -6.65
CA GLN A 44 -17.10 17.68 -7.31
C GLN A 44 -18.39 16.89 -7.58
N ASP A 45 -18.49 15.66 -7.04
CA ASP A 45 -19.61 14.74 -7.30
C ASP A 45 -20.71 14.76 -6.22
N GLY A 46 -20.64 15.71 -5.27
CA GLY A 46 -21.58 15.84 -4.14
C GLY A 46 -21.33 14.80 -3.05
N SER A 47 -20.12 14.24 -2.95
CA SER A 47 -19.71 13.30 -1.89
C SER A 47 -19.80 13.94 -0.52
N VAL A 48 -19.26 15.15 -0.37
CA VAL A 48 -19.15 15.86 0.92
C VAL A 48 -20.51 16.07 1.55
N GLU A 49 -21.46 16.62 0.79
CA GLU A 49 -22.84 16.87 1.22
C GLU A 49 -23.57 15.57 1.57
N ALA A 50 -23.39 14.54 0.73
CA ALA A 50 -24.04 13.25 0.96
C ALA A 50 -23.54 12.58 2.24
N ILE A 51 -22.23 12.62 2.52
CA ILE A 51 -21.64 12.07 3.73
C ILE A 51 -22.11 12.87 4.95
N SER A 52 -22.10 14.21 4.90
CA SER A 52 -22.59 15.07 5.99
C SER A 52 -24.04 14.74 6.36
N LYS A 53 -24.90 14.52 5.36
CA LYS A 53 -26.32 14.24 5.54
C LYS A 53 -26.58 12.84 6.08
N MET A 54 -25.91 11.82 5.52
CA MET A 54 -26.20 10.40 5.82
C MET A 54 -25.41 9.87 7.02
N TYR A 55 -24.22 10.44 7.28
CA TYR A 55 -23.27 9.98 8.30
C TYR A 55 -22.73 11.14 9.13
N PRO A 56 -23.58 11.88 9.89
CA PRO A 56 -23.19 13.10 10.61
C PRO A 56 -22.14 12.87 11.72
N LYS A 57 -21.90 11.62 12.13
CA LYS A 57 -20.85 11.26 13.09
C LYS A 57 -19.48 11.04 12.43
N VAL A 58 -19.40 10.97 11.11
CA VAL A 58 -18.15 10.83 10.36
C VAL A 58 -17.46 12.19 10.33
N ARG A 59 -16.19 12.21 10.79
CA ARG A 59 -15.37 13.41 10.69
C ARG A 59 -14.91 13.57 9.23
N GLN A 60 -15.18 14.70 8.62
CA GLN A 60 -14.69 15.03 7.30
C GLN A 60 -13.50 16.00 7.39
N VAL A 61 -12.47 15.74 6.58
CA VAL A 61 -11.30 16.59 6.35
C VAL A 61 -11.32 16.99 4.89
N LEU A 62 -11.45 18.26 4.59
CA LEU A 62 -11.58 18.75 3.21
C LEU A 62 -10.26 19.33 2.75
N ASN A 63 -9.63 18.70 1.77
CA ASN A 63 -8.45 19.24 1.09
C ASN A 63 -8.88 20.25 0.02
N LYS A 64 -8.04 21.25 -0.24
CA LYS A 64 -8.30 22.31 -1.25
C LYS A 64 -7.98 21.87 -2.67
N SER A 65 -7.42 20.70 -2.86
CA SER A 65 -7.06 20.11 -4.15
C SER A 65 -6.81 18.61 -3.98
N ASN A 66 -6.82 17.87 -5.09
CA ASN A 66 -6.47 16.45 -5.06
C ASN A 66 -4.98 16.25 -4.76
N SER A 67 -4.68 15.90 -3.52
CA SER A 67 -3.34 15.63 -3.00
C SER A 67 -2.89 14.15 -3.17
N GLY A 68 -3.65 13.36 -3.93
CA GLY A 68 -3.41 11.93 -4.14
C GLY A 68 -3.70 11.08 -2.91
N TYR A 69 -3.38 9.80 -3.03
CA TYR A 69 -3.56 8.84 -1.93
C TYR A 69 -2.70 9.22 -0.71
N VAL A 70 -1.46 9.62 -0.95
CA VAL A 70 -0.50 9.97 0.10
C VAL A 70 -0.94 11.21 0.88
N GLY A 71 -1.23 12.32 0.19
CA GLY A 71 -1.62 13.57 0.87
C GLY A 71 -2.96 13.43 1.60
N GLY A 72 -3.92 12.71 1.01
CA GLY A 72 -5.20 12.41 1.65
C GLY A 72 -5.01 11.62 2.94
N ASN A 73 -4.30 10.48 2.90
CA ASN A 73 -4.05 9.69 4.11
C ASN A 73 -3.26 10.49 5.16
N ASN A 74 -2.24 11.26 4.77
CA ASN A 74 -1.47 12.09 5.71
C ASN A 74 -2.35 13.13 6.42
N ALA A 75 -3.31 13.74 5.71
CA ALA A 75 -4.27 14.66 6.31
C ALA A 75 -5.16 13.96 7.35
N GLY A 76 -5.63 12.73 7.04
CA GLY A 76 -6.40 11.91 7.99
C GLY A 76 -5.58 11.46 9.20
N ILE A 77 -4.34 11.00 8.98
CA ILE A 77 -3.42 10.57 10.04
C ILE A 77 -3.17 11.69 11.06
N LYS A 78 -3.02 12.93 10.62
CA LYS A 78 -2.85 14.11 11.49
C LYS A 78 -4.05 14.35 12.42
N GLN A 79 -5.24 13.94 12.02
CA GLN A 79 -6.49 14.11 12.78
C GLN A 79 -6.85 12.89 13.65
N ALA A 80 -6.13 11.77 13.48
CA ALA A 80 -6.44 10.51 14.13
C ALA A 80 -6.11 10.52 15.63
N LEU A 81 -7.08 10.10 16.46
CA LEU A 81 -6.97 10.03 17.91
C LEU A 81 -6.72 8.60 18.42
N GLY A 82 -6.85 7.59 17.54
CA GLY A 82 -6.72 6.17 17.88
C GLY A 82 -5.30 5.76 18.28
N LYS A 83 -5.20 4.71 19.08
CA LYS A 83 -3.97 3.95 19.33
C LYS A 83 -3.50 3.26 18.07
N TYR A 84 -4.45 2.78 17.26
CA TYR A 84 -4.27 2.15 15.97
C TYR A 84 -4.92 2.98 14.87
N LEU A 85 -4.25 3.09 13.74
CA LEU A 85 -4.74 3.75 12.55
C LEU A 85 -5.02 2.69 11.49
N LEU A 86 -6.28 2.59 11.07
CA LEU A 86 -6.72 1.69 10.01
C LEU A 86 -6.83 2.49 8.72
N ILE A 87 -5.90 2.27 7.80
CA ILE A 87 -5.95 2.82 6.45
C ILE A 87 -6.87 1.92 5.64
N LEU A 88 -7.94 2.49 5.09
CA LEU A 88 -8.98 1.75 4.37
C LEU A 88 -9.35 2.48 3.09
N ASN A 89 -9.31 1.77 1.95
CA ASN A 89 -9.77 2.34 0.69
C ASN A 89 -11.29 2.55 0.69
N ASN A 90 -11.75 3.60 0.02
CA ASN A 90 -13.17 3.91 -0.09
C ASN A 90 -13.98 2.95 -0.99
N ASP A 91 -13.30 2.15 -1.81
CA ASP A 91 -13.87 1.12 -2.70
C ASP A 91 -13.85 -0.28 -2.07
N THR A 92 -14.01 -0.33 -0.73
CA THR A 92 -14.06 -1.57 0.05
C THR A 92 -15.42 -1.80 0.72
N ILE A 93 -15.74 -3.07 0.94
CA ILE A 93 -16.84 -3.52 1.82
C ILE A 93 -16.21 -4.41 2.90
N VAL A 94 -16.48 -4.12 4.17
CA VAL A 94 -15.90 -4.84 5.30
C VAL A 94 -16.90 -5.83 5.94
N THR A 95 -16.37 -6.93 6.52
CA THR A 95 -17.19 -7.81 7.39
C THR A 95 -17.37 -7.18 8.76
N PRO A 96 -18.44 -7.54 9.51
CA PRO A 96 -18.74 -6.91 10.80
C PRO A 96 -17.61 -7.04 11.83
N ASP A 97 -16.88 -8.13 11.81
CA ASP A 97 -15.87 -8.54 12.79
C ASP A 97 -14.43 -8.30 12.33
N PHE A 98 -14.21 -7.54 11.25
CA PHE A 98 -12.86 -7.43 10.63
C PHE A 98 -11.82 -6.68 11.47
N ILE A 99 -12.24 -5.81 12.41
CA ILE A 99 -11.31 -5.01 13.24
C ILE A 99 -10.72 -5.83 14.39
N GLU A 100 -11.53 -6.65 15.04
CA GLU A 100 -11.13 -7.40 16.23
C GLU A 100 -9.87 -8.24 16.05
N PRO A 101 -9.72 -9.08 14.98
CA PRO A 101 -8.52 -9.87 14.78
C PRO A 101 -7.26 -9.01 14.65
N LEU A 102 -7.34 -7.88 13.93
CA LEU A 102 -6.22 -6.95 13.76
C LEU A 102 -5.76 -6.34 15.08
N VAL A 103 -6.72 -5.94 15.93
CA VAL A 103 -6.43 -5.37 17.25
C VAL A 103 -5.84 -6.43 18.17
N ILE A 104 -6.41 -7.64 18.18
CA ILE A 104 -5.90 -8.76 19.00
C ILE A 104 -4.44 -9.06 18.69
N ASP A 105 -4.06 -9.12 17.42
CA ASP A 105 -2.69 -9.38 17.00
C ASP A 105 -1.74 -8.28 17.45
N LEU A 106 -2.10 -7.01 17.23
CA LEU A 106 -1.29 -5.86 17.62
C LEU A 106 -1.16 -5.69 19.15
N GLU A 107 -2.16 -6.13 19.93
CA GLU A 107 -2.08 -6.12 21.41
C GLU A 107 -1.26 -7.30 21.94
N LYS A 108 -1.37 -8.48 21.30
CA LYS A 108 -0.69 -9.70 21.73
C LYS A 108 0.80 -9.66 21.45
N ASP A 109 1.19 -9.09 20.31
CA ASP A 109 2.59 -9.02 19.88
C ASP A 109 3.08 -7.57 19.80
N THR A 110 3.95 -7.19 20.75
CA THR A 110 4.51 -5.84 20.79
C THR A 110 5.46 -5.53 19.65
N SER A 111 6.08 -6.54 19.04
CA SER A 111 6.94 -6.39 17.88
C SER A 111 6.17 -6.15 16.59
N LEU A 112 4.88 -6.55 16.53
CA LEU A 112 4.05 -6.34 15.37
C LEU A 112 3.65 -4.86 15.26
N GLY A 113 3.93 -4.23 14.13
CA GLY A 113 3.65 -2.81 13.87
C GLY A 113 2.52 -2.56 12.88
N ILE A 114 2.36 -3.46 11.90
CA ILE A 114 1.38 -3.34 10.82
C ILE A 114 0.74 -4.70 10.56
N VAL A 115 -0.58 -4.73 10.41
CA VAL A 115 -1.35 -5.95 10.06
C VAL A 115 -2.29 -5.67 8.91
N GLN A 116 -2.25 -6.53 7.89
CA GLN A 116 -3.13 -6.50 6.72
C GLN A 116 -4.29 -7.48 6.88
N SER A 117 -5.49 -7.06 6.46
CA SER A 117 -6.64 -7.96 6.32
C SER A 117 -6.51 -8.91 5.12
N LYS A 118 -7.26 -10.02 5.14
CA LYS A 118 -7.54 -10.83 3.94
C LYS A 118 -8.45 -10.05 3.01
N ILE A 119 -8.03 -9.87 1.76
CA ILE A 119 -8.71 -9.04 0.77
C ILE A 119 -9.24 -9.92 -0.36
N PHE A 120 -10.56 -10.02 -0.46
CA PHE A 120 -11.22 -10.64 -1.61
C PHE A 120 -11.53 -9.61 -2.68
N ILE A 121 -11.59 -10.05 -3.94
CA ILE A 121 -12.02 -9.22 -5.06
C ILE A 121 -13.53 -9.09 -5.01
N MET A 122 -14.05 -7.86 -4.93
CA MET A 122 -15.49 -7.60 -4.79
C MET A 122 -16.32 -8.18 -5.95
N ASP A 123 -15.84 -8.00 -7.17
CA ASP A 123 -16.53 -8.45 -8.39
C ASP A 123 -16.37 -9.98 -8.63
N ASN A 124 -15.45 -10.64 -7.92
CA ASN A 124 -15.29 -12.09 -7.89
C ASN A 124 -14.87 -12.58 -6.50
N PRO A 125 -15.83 -12.74 -5.56
CA PRO A 125 -15.55 -13.05 -4.15
C PRO A 125 -14.93 -14.42 -3.88
N LYS A 126 -14.67 -15.21 -4.93
CA LYS A 126 -13.89 -16.46 -4.83
C LYS A 126 -12.38 -16.22 -4.96
N GLN A 127 -11.99 -15.08 -5.51
CA GLN A 127 -10.59 -14.72 -5.74
C GLN A 127 -10.09 -13.69 -4.72
N LEU A 128 -8.80 -13.80 -4.42
CA LEU A 128 -8.08 -12.91 -3.54
C LEU A 128 -7.37 -11.80 -4.32
N ASP A 129 -7.38 -10.57 -3.79
CA ASP A 129 -6.56 -9.48 -4.31
C ASP A 129 -5.07 -9.70 -3.94
N ASN A 130 -4.82 -10.09 -2.70
CA ASN A 130 -3.48 -10.40 -2.21
C ASN A 130 -3.55 -11.13 -0.86
N VAL A 131 -2.60 -12.01 -0.60
CA VAL A 131 -2.39 -12.63 0.71
C VAL A 131 -1.16 -12.00 1.36
N VAL A 132 0.03 -12.19 0.79
CA VAL A 132 1.28 -11.61 1.25
C VAL A 132 2.10 -11.09 0.09
N SER A 133 2.94 -10.10 0.37
CA SER A 133 3.90 -9.54 -0.57
C SER A 133 5.31 -9.71 -0.03
N TYR A 134 6.16 -10.38 -0.79
CA TYR A 134 7.58 -10.53 -0.49
C TYR A 134 8.41 -9.56 -1.31
N LEU A 135 9.54 -9.11 -0.76
CA LEU A 135 10.55 -8.38 -1.52
C LEU A 135 11.36 -9.38 -2.36
N THR A 136 11.72 -9.00 -3.57
CA THR A 136 12.67 -9.76 -4.39
C THR A 136 14.07 -9.17 -4.27
N ASN A 137 15.11 -9.94 -4.64
CA ASN A 137 16.49 -9.44 -4.67
C ASN A 137 16.72 -8.30 -5.66
N ILE A 138 15.82 -8.03 -6.58
CA ILE A 138 15.87 -6.90 -7.52
C ILE A 138 14.92 -5.76 -7.11
N GLY A 139 14.42 -5.74 -5.87
CA GLY A 139 13.61 -4.65 -5.32
C GLY A 139 12.18 -4.54 -5.84
N PHE A 140 11.66 -5.59 -6.50
CA PHE A 140 10.25 -5.71 -6.87
C PHE A 140 9.48 -6.48 -5.81
N LEU A 141 8.16 -6.33 -5.77
CA LEU A 141 7.31 -7.15 -4.92
C LEU A 141 6.87 -8.41 -5.66
N PHE A 142 6.87 -9.51 -4.94
CA PHE A 142 6.30 -10.78 -5.35
C PHE A 142 5.05 -11.06 -4.52
N HIS A 143 3.89 -10.99 -5.18
CA HIS A 143 2.58 -11.16 -4.54
C HIS A 143 2.15 -12.63 -4.56
N ILE A 144 1.84 -13.18 -3.38
CA ILE A 144 1.24 -14.50 -3.23
C ILE A 144 -0.28 -14.34 -3.08
N GLY A 145 -1.03 -15.20 -3.76
CA GLY A 145 -2.49 -15.20 -3.68
C GLY A 145 -3.18 -14.20 -4.61
N TYR A 146 -2.44 -13.45 -5.43
CA TYR A 146 -3.02 -12.51 -6.40
C TYR A 146 -3.85 -13.26 -7.46
N LEU A 147 -5.14 -12.95 -7.55
CA LEU A 147 -6.14 -13.62 -8.41
C LEU A 147 -6.33 -15.13 -8.11
N ASP A 148 -5.79 -15.62 -7.01
CA ASP A 148 -5.90 -17.01 -6.61
C ASP A 148 -7.20 -17.28 -5.82
N ILE A 149 -7.65 -18.53 -5.78
CA ILE A 149 -8.76 -18.95 -4.94
C ILE A 149 -8.28 -19.11 -3.51
N ASP A 150 -9.14 -18.84 -2.50
CA ASP A 150 -8.79 -18.99 -1.09
C ASP A 150 -8.50 -20.48 -0.77
N LYS A 151 -7.26 -20.78 -0.46
CA LYS A 151 -6.73 -22.11 -0.15
C LYS A 151 -6.53 -22.27 1.36
N PRO A 152 -6.49 -23.53 1.89
CA PRO A 152 -6.22 -23.77 3.31
C PRO A 152 -4.92 -23.13 3.80
N GLU A 153 -3.89 -23.05 2.96
CA GLU A 153 -2.61 -22.41 3.27
C GLU A 153 -2.73 -20.90 3.50
N TYR A 154 -3.76 -20.22 2.94
CA TYR A 154 -4.06 -18.80 3.11
C TYR A 154 -4.93 -18.50 4.34
N LYS A 155 -5.19 -19.50 5.17
CA LYS A 155 -5.91 -19.38 6.44
C LYS A 155 -4.99 -19.27 7.66
N LYS A 156 -3.69 -19.07 7.43
CA LYS A 156 -2.68 -18.96 8.49
C LYS A 156 -2.13 -17.55 8.54
N PHE A 157 -1.96 -17.02 9.75
CA PHE A 157 -1.20 -15.81 10.01
C PHE A 157 0.21 -15.93 9.44
N ARG A 158 0.70 -14.88 8.78
CA ARG A 158 2.03 -14.88 8.13
C ARG A 158 2.65 -13.51 8.13
N GLU A 159 3.96 -13.46 8.24
CA GLU A 159 4.73 -12.25 7.95
C GLU A 159 4.70 -11.94 6.46
N THR A 160 4.69 -10.64 6.17
CA THR A 160 4.72 -10.08 4.82
C THR A 160 5.70 -8.91 4.78
N PHE A 161 6.42 -8.71 3.67
CA PHE A 161 7.29 -7.55 3.53
C PHE A 161 6.47 -6.25 3.51
N ALA A 162 5.39 -6.25 2.76
CA ALA A 162 4.52 -5.08 2.61
C ALA A 162 3.04 -5.48 2.74
N ALA A 163 2.29 -4.71 3.52
CA ALA A 163 0.85 -4.77 3.58
C ALA A 163 0.24 -4.06 2.37
N LYS A 164 -0.97 -4.48 1.97
CA LYS A 164 -1.74 -3.83 0.91
C LYS A 164 -2.46 -2.60 1.46
N GLY A 165 -2.32 -1.46 0.80
CA GLY A 165 -2.94 -0.20 1.21
C GLY A 165 -4.48 -0.20 1.21
N ALA A 166 -5.13 -1.20 0.60
CA ALA A 166 -6.58 -1.31 0.60
C ALA A 166 -7.17 -1.53 2.01
N CYS A 167 -6.47 -2.26 2.89
CA CYS A 167 -6.83 -2.38 4.32
C CYS A 167 -5.61 -2.81 5.14
N MET A 168 -5.06 -1.89 5.91
CA MET A 168 -3.99 -2.18 6.86
C MET A 168 -4.16 -1.40 8.15
N MET A 169 -3.98 -2.07 9.29
CA MET A 169 -3.95 -1.44 10.61
C MET A 169 -2.50 -1.22 11.04
N VAL A 170 -2.21 -0.02 11.52
CA VAL A 170 -0.85 0.46 11.83
C VAL A 170 -0.80 0.95 13.28
N LYS A 171 0.18 0.51 14.06
CA LYS A 171 0.49 1.14 15.36
C LYS A 171 0.92 2.59 15.17
N LYS A 172 0.42 3.51 15.97
CA LYS A 172 0.76 4.94 15.88
C LYS A 172 2.27 5.19 15.99
N SER A 173 3.00 4.38 16.74
CA SER A 173 4.47 4.45 16.86
C SER A 173 5.24 4.18 15.56
N VAL A 174 4.67 3.46 14.59
CA VAL A 174 5.29 3.26 13.28
C VAL A 174 5.46 4.58 12.52
N PHE A 175 4.65 5.58 12.83
CA PHE A 175 4.71 6.91 12.21
C PHE A 175 5.73 7.87 12.84
N GLU A 176 6.59 7.41 13.77
CA GLU A 176 7.65 8.25 14.36
C GLU A 176 8.61 8.84 13.31
N LEU A 177 8.85 8.12 12.21
CA LEU A 177 9.65 8.60 11.07
C LEU A 177 8.82 9.36 10.02
N GLY A 178 7.64 9.83 10.40
CA GLY A 178 6.66 10.46 9.52
C GLY A 178 5.67 9.45 8.93
N ALA A 179 4.56 9.96 8.44
CA ALA A 179 3.53 9.18 7.77
C ALA A 179 4.00 8.73 6.37
N PHE A 180 3.17 8.79 5.35
CA PHE A 180 3.60 8.50 3.99
C PHE A 180 4.50 9.62 3.42
N ASP A 181 5.47 9.27 2.59
CA ASP A 181 6.38 10.23 1.96
C ASP A 181 5.63 11.08 0.92
N GLU A 182 5.48 12.38 1.18
CA GLU A 182 4.69 13.31 0.36
C GLU A 182 5.16 13.41 -1.10
N LYS A 183 6.42 13.02 -1.41
CA LYS A 183 6.94 12.95 -2.78
C LYS A 183 6.34 11.81 -3.61
N TYR A 184 5.58 10.88 -2.98
CA TYR A 184 5.06 9.72 -3.70
C TYR A 184 3.77 10.01 -4.47
N TRP A 185 2.85 10.74 -3.92
CA TRP A 185 1.51 10.99 -4.42
C TRP A 185 0.61 9.73 -4.41
N CYS A 186 1.04 8.64 -5.08
CA CYS A 186 0.44 7.30 -5.04
C CYS A 186 1.44 6.23 -5.50
N TYR A 187 1.13 4.97 -5.24
CA TYR A 187 1.89 3.75 -5.52
C TYR A 187 3.19 3.62 -4.73
N PHE A 188 3.34 2.46 -4.11
CA PHE A 188 4.51 2.04 -3.33
C PHE A 188 4.71 2.77 -1.97
N GLU A 189 3.81 3.66 -1.59
CA GLU A 189 3.86 4.38 -0.31
C GLU A 189 3.67 3.45 0.88
N GLU A 190 2.76 2.48 0.79
CA GLU A 190 2.55 1.47 1.81
C GLU A 190 3.77 0.55 1.96
N SER A 191 4.42 0.23 0.86
CA SER A 191 5.63 -0.59 0.86
C SER A 191 6.81 0.14 1.50
N ASP A 192 6.93 1.45 1.26
CA ASP A 192 7.90 2.30 1.96
C ASP A 192 7.65 2.35 3.47
N LEU A 193 6.38 2.52 3.87
CA LEU A 193 6.00 2.53 5.29
C LEU A 193 6.32 1.18 5.95
N CYS A 194 5.99 0.08 5.29
CA CYS A 194 6.27 -1.26 5.80
C CYS A 194 7.78 -1.51 5.93
N TRP A 195 8.59 -1.12 4.93
CA TRP A 195 10.05 -1.26 5.04
C TRP A 195 10.63 -0.42 6.17
N ARG A 196 10.13 0.81 6.35
CA ARG A 196 10.51 1.63 7.53
C ARG A 196 10.12 0.96 8.84
N ALA A 197 8.94 0.34 8.92
CA ALA A 197 8.54 -0.42 10.09
C ALA A 197 9.52 -1.56 10.39
N TRP A 198 9.88 -2.38 9.38
CA TRP A 198 10.89 -3.42 9.50
C TRP A 198 12.23 -2.87 9.99
N VAL A 199 12.72 -1.79 9.40
CA VAL A 199 13.97 -1.12 9.80
C VAL A 199 13.94 -0.69 11.27
N MET A 200 12.79 -0.25 11.78
CA MET A 200 12.58 0.16 13.17
C MET A 200 12.39 -1.02 14.13
N GLY A 201 12.44 -2.26 13.65
CA GLY A 201 12.25 -3.47 14.45
C GLY A 201 10.80 -3.87 14.65
N TYR A 202 9.86 -3.32 13.86
CA TYR A 202 8.49 -3.78 13.81
C TYR A 202 8.30 -4.82 12.71
N HIS A 203 7.48 -5.82 12.97
CA HIS A 203 7.04 -6.79 11.99
C HIS A 203 5.79 -6.32 11.27
N VAL A 204 5.61 -6.83 10.06
CA VAL A 204 4.41 -6.62 9.23
C VAL A 204 3.79 -7.97 8.93
N ALA A 205 2.49 -8.12 9.12
CA ALA A 205 1.81 -9.41 8.99
C ALA A 205 0.48 -9.35 8.23
N PHE A 206 0.02 -10.50 7.83
CA PHE A 206 -1.28 -10.79 7.25
C PHE A 206 -2.13 -11.59 8.25
N GLU A 207 -3.35 -11.11 8.55
CA GLU A 207 -4.33 -11.77 9.42
C GLU A 207 -5.51 -12.30 8.58
N PRO A 208 -5.63 -13.63 8.44
CA PRO A 208 -6.65 -14.24 7.59
C PRO A 208 -8.08 -14.15 8.12
N LYS A 209 -8.28 -13.86 9.42
CA LYS A 209 -9.62 -13.76 10.03
C LYS A 209 -10.24 -12.38 9.82
N SER A 210 -9.43 -11.36 9.57
CA SER A 210 -9.92 -10.05 9.18
C SER A 210 -10.23 -10.05 7.69
N ILE A 211 -11.48 -9.87 7.29
CA ILE A 211 -11.93 -10.05 5.90
C ILE A 211 -12.55 -8.77 5.38
N ILE A 212 -12.12 -8.36 4.19
CA ILE A 212 -12.73 -7.30 3.40
C ILE A 212 -12.89 -7.71 1.94
N TYR A 213 -13.74 -6.99 1.21
CA TYR A 213 -13.91 -7.08 -0.25
C TYR A 213 -13.47 -5.76 -0.87
N HIS A 214 -12.62 -5.80 -1.90
CA HIS A 214 -12.05 -4.62 -2.55
C HIS A 214 -12.43 -4.61 -4.04
N LYS A 215 -12.90 -3.46 -4.53
CA LYS A 215 -13.20 -3.25 -5.95
C LYS A 215 -11.93 -2.88 -6.70
N MET A 216 -11.19 -3.91 -7.13
CA MET A 216 -9.94 -3.71 -7.85
C MET A 216 -10.10 -2.78 -9.05
N GLY A 217 -9.17 -1.85 -9.19
CA GLY A 217 -9.08 -1.02 -10.39
C GLY A 217 -10.04 0.15 -10.46
N ALA A 218 -10.90 0.40 -9.46
CA ALA A 218 -11.87 1.50 -9.48
C ALA A 218 -11.25 2.87 -9.83
N THR A 219 -10.02 3.11 -9.41
CA THR A 219 -9.28 4.34 -9.72
C THR A 219 -8.20 4.11 -10.78
N SER A 220 -7.47 2.99 -10.71
CA SER A 220 -6.30 2.76 -11.58
C SER A 220 -6.66 2.53 -13.05
N THR A 221 -7.86 1.99 -13.35
CA THR A 221 -8.32 1.79 -14.73
C THR A 221 -8.60 3.11 -15.47
N THR A 222 -8.82 4.20 -14.74
CA THR A 222 -9.01 5.54 -15.32
C THR A 222 -7.70 6.30 -15.53
N MET A 223 -6.60 5.79 -14.96
CA MET A 223 -5.28 6.44 -15.06
C MET A 223 -4.52 5.96 -16.30
N LYS A 224 -3.79 6.86 -16.95
CA LYS A 224 -2.89 6.51 -18.04
C LYS A 224 -1.77 5.59 -17.53
N SER A 225 -1.43 4.55 -18.28
CA SER A 225 -0.37 3.59 -17.91
C SER A 225 0.99 4.27 -17.67
N ALA A 226 1.32 5.30 -18.45
CA ALA A 226 2.53 6.10 -18.27
C ALA A 226 2.59 6.79 -16.90
N PHE A 227 1.46 7.29 -16.38
CA PHE A 227 1.38 7.87 -15.04
C PHE A 227 1.65 6.81 -13.96
N ILE A 228 1.05 5.63 -14.09
CA ILE A 228 1.26 4.51 -13.17
C ILE A 228 2.73 4.08 -13.18
N HIS A 229 3.32 3.90 -14.36
CA HIS A 229 4.74 3.56 -14.50
C HIS A 229 5.64 4.61 -13.86
N TYR A 230 5.43 5.91 -14.15
CA TYR A 230 6.23 6.98 -13.58
C TYR A 230 6.24 6.94 -12.04
N HIS A 231 5.07 6.95 -11.41
CA HIS A 231 4.97 6.95 -9.93
C HIS A 231 5.51 5.64 -9.33
N SER A 232 5.14 4.50 -9.88
CA SER A 232 5.57 3.19 -9.38
C SER A 232 7.10 3.02 -9.41
N PHE A 233 7.76 3.34 -10.53
CA PHE A 233 9.22 3.21 -10.65
C PHE A 233 9.97 4.30 -9.88
N LYS A 234 9.49 5.54 -9.93
CA LYS A 234 10.05 6.66 -9.16
C LYS A 234 10.07 6.34 -7.66
N ASN A 235 8.93 5.92 -7.13
CA ASN A 235 8.76 5.68 -5.69
C ASN A 235 9.57 4.45 -5.24
N ARG A 236 9.64 3.40 -6.06
CA ARG A 236 10.41 2.19 -5.75
C ARG A 236 11.90 2.45 -5.64
N ILE A 237 12.49 3.20 -6.59
CA ILE A 237 13.90 3.62 -6.54
C ILE A 237 14.14 4.42 -5.26
N ARG A 238 13.31 5.42 -4.98
CA ARG A 238 13.41 6.24 -3.78
C ARG A 238 13.30 5.40 -2.50
N THR A 239 12.38 4.44 -2.44
CA THR A 239 12.22 3.52 -1.31
C THR A 239 13.48 2.69 -1.07
N ILE A 240 14.07 2.12 -2.12
CA ILE A 240 15.32 1.35 -2.01
C ILE A 240 16.44 2.24 -1.45
N ILE A 241 16.64 3.44 -2.00
CA ILE A 241 17.69 4.37 -1.53
C ILE A 241 17.47 4.73 -0.06
N LYS A 242 16.25 5.02 0.37
CA LYS A 242 15.96 5.42 1.76
C LYS A 242 16.16 4.29 2.76
N ASN A 243 15.64 3.11 2.46
CA ASN A 243 15.41 2.08 3.46
C ASN A 243 16.47 0.98 3.48
N ALA A 244 17.06 0.62 2.34
CA ALA A 244 18.06 -0.45 2.29
C ALA A 244 19.32 -0.11 3.13
N SER A 245 19.92 -1.11 3.77
CA SER A 245 21.26 -0.96 4.37
C SER A 245 22.28 -0.59 3.28
N ILE A 246 23.47 -0.14 3.68
CA ILE A 246 24.48 0.25 2.69
C ILE A 246 24.90 -0.96 1.84
N MET A 247 25.03 -2.12 2.45
CA MET A 247 25.40 -3.35 1.73
C MET A 247 24.33 -3.76 0.75
N THR A 248 23.05 -3.73 1.15
CA THR A 248 21.91 -4.03 0.28
C THR A 248 21.82 -3.03 -0.87
N LEU A 249 22.07 -1.75 -0.60
CA LEU A 249 22.00 -0.69 -1.61
C LEU A 249 23.01 -0.93 -2.75
N PHE A 250 24.22 -1.42 -2.44
CA PHE A 250 25.27 -1.69 -3.42
C PHE A 250 24.87 -2.71 -4.50
N TRP A 251 24.08 -3.71 -4.16
CA TRP A 251 23.68 -4.72 -5.15
C TRP A 251 22.25 -4.53 -5.64
N MET A 252 21.32 -4.14 -4.76
CA MET A 252 19.89 -4.06 -5.13
C MET A 252 19.59 -2.87 -6.03
N LEU A 253 20.17 -1.69 -5.75
CA LEU A 253 19.88 -0.49 -6.55
C LEU A 253 20.40 -0.61 -7.99
N PRO A 254 21.65 -1.02 -8.25
CA PRO A 254 22.12 -1.24 -9.63
C PRO A 254 21.30 -2.30 -10.37
N ALA A 255 21.00 -3.44 -9.73
CA ALA A 255 20.18 -4.48 -10.32
C ALA A 255 18.77 -3.95 -10.68
N HIS A 256 18.15 -3.18 -9.77
CA HIS A 256 16.85 -2.57 -10.00
C HIS A 256 16.87 -1.60 -11.19
N VAL A 257 17.87 -0.71 -11.26
CA VAL A 257 18.00 0.27 -12.35
C VAL A 257 18.25 -0.41 -13.68
N ILE A 258 19.07 -1.47 -13.74
CA ILE A 258 19.28 -2.28 -14.94
C ILE A 258 17.96 -2.86 -15.44
N VAL A 259 17.16 -3.44 -14.54
CA VAL A 259 15.82 -3.97 -14.89
C VAL A 259 14.89 -2.86 -15.38
N CYS A 260 14.90 -1.67 -14.75
CA CYS A 260 14.11 -0.52 -15.20
C CYS A 260 14.49 -0.11 -16.63
N ILE A 261 15.79 -0.03 -16.95
CA ILE A 261 16.28 0.30 -18.30
C ILE A 261 15.86 -0.77 -19.31
N ALA A 262 16.01 -2.05 -18.96
CA ALA A 262 15.59 -3.17 -19.82
C ALA A 262 14.09 -3.15 -20.09
N LEU A 263 13.25 -2.87 -19.08
CA LEU A 263 11.81 -2.72 -19.24
C LEU A 263 11.44 -1.50 -20.10
N SER A 264 12.14 -0.38 -19.92
CA SER A 264 11.96 0.81 -20.77
C SER A 264 12.28 0.50 -22.24
N ALA A 265 13.40 -0.17 -22.51
CA ALA A 265 13.76 -0.60 -23.86
C ALA A 265 12.70 -1.58 -24.44
N TYR A 266 12.24 -2.53 -23.65
CA TYR A 266 11.18 -3.46 -24.06
C TYR A 266 9.88 -2.73 -24.42
N PHE A 267 9.43 -1.78 -23.61
CA PHE A 267 8.23 -0.97 -23.92
C PHE A 267 8.42 -0.13 -25.18
N PHE A 268 9.59 0.48 -25.35
CA PHE A 268 9.91 1.25 -26.55
C PHE A 268 9.84 0.38 -27.83
N LEU A 269 10.49 -0.78 -27.83
CA LEU A 269 10.46 -1.74 -28.94
C LEU A 269 9.07 -2.35 -29.17
N SER A 270 8.21 -2.35 -28.17
CA SER A 270 6.81 -2.82 -28.25
C SER A 270 5.83 -1.72 -28.65
N GLY A 271 6.30 -0.51 -29.02
CA GLY A 271 5.46 0.62 -29.44
C GLY A 271 4.85 1.42 -28.27
N GLN A 272 5.10 1.06 -27.01
CA GLN A 272 4.60 1.75 -25.83
C GLN A 272 5.54 2.88 -25.37
N THR A 273 5.76 3.84 -26.23
CA THR A 273 6.77 4.91 -26.04
C THR A 273 6.51 5.76 -24.81
N GLU A 274 5.24 6.08 -24.48
CA GLU A 274 4.89 6.84 -23.28
C GLU A 274 5.31 6.11 -22.00
N GLY A 275 5.09 4.80 -21.93
CA GLY A 275 5.51 3.96 -20.80
C GLY A 275 7.02 3.89 -20.65
N ALA A 276 7.74 3.72 -21.78
CA ALA A 276 9.20 3.73 -21.80
C ALA A 276 9.78 5.05 -21.26
N VAL A 277 9.28 6.17 -21.77
CA VAL A 277 9.71 7.52 -21.35
C VAL A 277 9.36 7.78 -19.87
N ALA A 278 8.22 7.27 -19.39
CA ALA A 278 7.81 7.40 -17.99
C ALA A 278 8.81 6.74 -17.03
N ILE A 279 9.33 5.55 -17.38
CA ILE A 279 10.35 4.85 -16.57
C ILE A 279 11.67 5.65 -16.55
N LEU A 280 12.12 6.16 -17.70
CA LEU A 280 13.35 6.98 -17.75
C LEU A 280 13.19 8.28 -16.96
N LYS A 281 12.03 8.95 -17.05
CA LYS A 281 11.71 10.12 -16.21
C LYS A 281 11.72 9.78 -14.72
N ALA A 282 11.27 8.59 -14.33
CA ALA A 282 11.31 8.12 -12.95
C ALA A 282 12.75 7.97 -12.42
N ILE A 283 13.65 7.41 -13.22
CA ILE A 283 15.09 7.32 -12.90
C ILE A 283 15.67 8.73 -12.77
N TRP A 284 15.45 9.58 -13.76
CA TRP A 284 15.95 10.96 -13.80
C TRP A 284 15.46 11.78 -12.60
N TRP A 285 14.20 11.65 -12.22
CA TRP A 285 13.66 12.33 -11.06
C TRP A 285 14.43 11.96 -9.76
N ASN A 286 14.81 10.69 -9.59
CA ASN A 286 15.57 10.26 -8.41
C ASN A 286 16.99 10.85 -8.39
N LEU A 287 17.62 11.03 -9.55
CA LEU A 287 18.92 11.72 -9.63
C LEU A 287 18.79 13.18 -9.21
N LEU A 288 17.77 13.89 -9.70
CA LEU A 288 17.54 15.30 -9.35
C LEU A 288 17.14 15.52 -7.89
N ASN A 289 16.52 14.52 -7.26
CA ASN A 289 16.05 14.60 -5.86
C ASN A 289 16.89 13.78 -4.88
N VAL A 290 18.13 13.46 -5.27
CA VAL A 290 19.00 12.58 -4.46
C VAL A 290 19.30 13.15 -3.09
N ASN A 291 19.54 14.46 -2.97
CA ASN A 291 19.85 15.12 -1.70
C ASN A 291 18.70 14.97 -0.68
N ASP A 292 17.47 15.30 -1.07
CA ASP A 292 16.27 15.10 -0.24
C ASP A 292 16.11 13.61 0.14
N THR A 293 16.38 12.70 -0.79
CA THR A 293 16.30 11.26 -0.53
C THR A 293 17.36 10.82 0.50
N LEU A 294 18.58 11.34 0.42
CA LEU A 294 19.67 11.04 1.35
C LEU A 294 19.44 11.65 2.74
N GLU A 295 18.83 12.83 2.84
CA GLU A 295 18.39 13.40 4.12
C GLU A 295 17.37 12.48 4.80
N ARG A 296 16.34 12.03 4.06
CA ARG A 296 15.37 11.06 4.57
C ARG A 296 16.03 9.73 4.95
N ARG A 297 16.96 9.23 4.13
CA ARG A 297 17.75 8.04 4.45
C ARG A 297 18.48 8.22 5.78
N SER A 298 19.15 9.33 5.99
CA SER A 298 19.88 9.58 7.24
C SER A 298 19.00 9.44 8.47
N LEU A 299 17.77 10.00 8.44
CA LEU A 299 16.81 9.89 9.53
C LEU A 299 16.38 8.43 9.77
N ILE A 300 16.10 7.68 8.70
CA ILE A 300 15.66 6.28 8.78
C ILE A 300 16.79 5.39 9.30
N GLN A 301 17.99 5.53 8.76
CA GLN A 301 19.13 4.69 9.14
C GLN A 301 19.57 4.92 10.59
N LYS A 302 19.43 6.13 11.14
CA LYS A 302 19.65 6.42 12.57
C LYS A 302 18.71 5.65 13.51
N LYS A 303 17.52 5.26 13.02
CA LYS A 303 16.53 4.51 13.78
C LYS A 303 16.54 3.01 13.47
N ARG A 304 17.48 2.55 12.63
CA ARG A 304 17.61 1.14 12.26
C ARG A 304 17.91 0.28 13.50
N LYS A 305 17.10 -0.75 13.69
CA LYS A 305 17.25 -1.78 14.72
C LYS A 305 17.50 -3.16 14.13
N LEU A 306 16.93 -3.46 12.94
CA LEU A 306 17.13 -4.71 12.22
C LEU A 306 17.97 -4.47 10.96
N ASP A 307 18.95 -5.36 10.74
CA ASP A 307 19.68 -5.39 9.47
C ASP A 307 18.82 -6.04 8.38
N ASP A 308 19.12 -5.67 7.12
CA ASP A 308 18.39 -6.22 5.98
C ASP A 308 18.53 -7.75 5.89
N SER A 309 19.65 -8.34 6.34
CA SER A 309 19.82 -9.79 6.40
C SER A 309 18.82 -10.47 7.32
N GLU A 310 18.46 -9.83 8.44
CA GLU A 310 17.45 -10.32 9.38
C GLU A 310 16.05 -10.19 8.76
N ILE A 311 15.74 -9.03 8.18
CA ILE A 311 14.47 -8.76 7.50
C ILE A 311 14.28 -9.72 6.32
N PHE A 312 15.30 -9.87 5.47
CA PHE A 312 15.20 -10.65 4.23
C PHE A 312 15.06 -12.14 4.49
N ARG A 313 15.63 -12.67 5.59
CA ARG A 313 15.41 -14.06 6.00
C ARG A 313 13.94 -14.39 6.19
N LEU A 314 13.12 -13.42 6.60
CA LEU A 314 11.68 -13.58 6.84
C LEU A 314 10.87 -13.27 5.57
N VAL A 315 11.20 -12.21 4.85
CA VAL A 315 10.29 -11.60 3.87
C VAL A 315 10.91 -11.33 2.49
N LEU A 316 12.09 -11.88 2.18
CA LEU A 316 12.63 -11.88 0.83
C LEU A 316 12.35 -13.22 0.15
N LYS A 317 11.74 -13.18 -1.03
CA LYS A 317 11.46 -14.37 -1.81
C LYS A 317 11.50 -14.05 -3.31
N ASN A 318 12.33 -14.77 -4.02
CA ASN A 318 12.37 -14.65 -5.47
C ASN A 318 11.39 -15.63 -6.12
N PRO A 319 10.58 -15.19 -7.09
CA PRO A 319 9.76 -16.09 -7.88
C PRO A 319 10.65 -16.99 -8.76
N SER A 320 10.09 -18.13 -9.17
CA SER A 320 10.77 -19.04 -10.12
C SER A 320 10.96 -18.37 -11.49
N GLN A 321 11.91 -18.84 -12.27
CA GLN A 321 12.10 -18.36 -13.66
C GLN A 321 10.83 -18.52 -14.50
N SER A 322 10.10 -19.62 -14.31
CA SER A 322 8.81 -19.87 -14.97
C SER A 322 7.76 -18.80 -14.67
N PHE A 323 7.74 -18.24 -13.47
CA PHE A 323 6.85 -17.13 -13.11
C PHE A 323 7.15 -15.87 -13.95
N TYR A 324 8.42 -15.51 -14.09
CA TYR A 324 8.81 -14.35 -14.92
C TYR A 324 8.45 -14.57 -16.39
N LEU A 325 8.68 -15.76 -16.94
CA LEU A 325 8.33 -16.11 -18.31
C LEU A 325 6.82 -16.07 -18.54
N HIS A 326 6.02 -16.58 -17.59
CA HIS A 326 4.57 -16.51 -17.64
C HIS A 326 4.08 -15.05 -17.58
N HIS A 327 4.62 -14.23 -16.70
CA HIS A 327 4.27 -12.79 -16.61
C HIS A 327 4.60 -12.04 -17.90
N LEU A 328 5.76 -12.29 -18.50
CA LEU A 328 6.13 -11.72 -19.81
C LEU A 328 5.18 -12.18 -20.92
N SER A 329 4.70 -13.43 -20.89
CA SER A 329 3.71 -13.93 -21.85
C SER A 329 2.34 -13.23 -21.70
N LEU A 330 1.90 -12.96 -20.46
CA LEU A 330 0.67 -12.22 -20.20
C LEU A 330 0.76 -10.75 -20.64
N VAL A 331 1.88 -10.10 -20.40
CA VAL A 331 2.16 -8.75 -20.91
C VAL A 331 2.10 -8.76 -22.46
N ARG A 332 2.71 -9.71 -23.11
CA ARG A 332 2.65 -9.87 -24.60
C ARG A 332 1.22 -10.14 -25.10
N ALA A 333 0.43 -10.93 -24.39
CA ALA A 333 -0.96 -11.22 -24.76
C ALA A 333 -1.87 -9.99 -24.65
N ASN A 334 -1.67 -9.16 -23.64
CA ASN A 334 -2.39 -7.89 -23.47
C ASN A 334 -1.97 -6.84 -24.51
N LEU A 335 -0.71 -6.83 -24.94
CA LEU A 335 -0.20 -5.97 -26.00
C LEU A 335 -0.81 -6.25 -27.38
N LYS A 336 -1.28 -7.48 -27.63
CA LYS A 336 -1.92 -7.88 -28.90
C LYS A 336 -3.43 -7.57 -28.95
N LYS A 337 -4.03 -7.15 -27.83
CA LYS A 337 -5.47 -6.87 -27.71
C LYS A 337 -5.82 -5.37 -27.71
N GLY A 338 -4.84 -4.48 -27.67
CA GLY A 338 -4.94 -3.03 -27.82
C GLY A 338 -4.25 -2.56 -29.09
#